data_0ec47aa4330fcc473ee0a4b71c3aa77e
#
_entry.id   0ec47aa4330fcc473ee0a4b71c3aa77e
#
_cell.length_a   1.000
_cell.length_b   1.000
_cell.length_c   1.000
_cell.angle_alpha   90.00
_cell.angle_beta   90.00
_cell.angle_gamma   90.00
#
_symmetry.space_group_name_H-M   'P 1'
#
loop_
_entity.id
_entity.type
_entity.pdbx_description
1 polymer ?
#
loop_
_entity_poly.entity_id
_entity_poly.type
_entity_poly.pdbx_seq_one_letter_code
_entity_poly.pdbx_strand_id
1 'polypeptide(L)'
;MSDPERAEPLLRTAGLTKHFKIGSALSRHSLHAVDDVSLAIGEREIVALAGESGSGKSTIARLLAKLYKPTSGEIYFQGQPVSRLRSRADTLRYTGLVPMVFQDPFSSINPVLRISHGVLRGLKLHRPELSAEQRRAEAERVFEVVGLTPAAEVLQRYPHELSGGQRQRVGFAQALALRPKLILADEPVSMLDVSIRIGLLNLMTDLRDREGVSILYITHDIASARYIADRLIVMYAGQIAESGPVEEVLGAPKHPYTQLLLSAVPDPRAPLDVTAETDRGEPPRVIDPVPGCRFRWRCPLAIDQCHQATPELAELGPQHAAACFVAQAGADVKAF
;
A
#
# COMPACT_ATOMS: atom_id res chain seq x y z
N MET A 1 33.77 9.39 7.66
CA MET A 1 33.68 8.12 6.93
C MET A 1 32.27 8.09 6.37
N SER A 2 32.15 8.32 5.06
CA SER A 2 30.88 8.35 4.33
C SER A 2 30.30 6.93 4.28
N ASP A 3 29.02 6.84 4.70
CA ASP A 3 28.19 5.62 4.68
C ASP A 3 28.14 5.06 3.25
N PRO A 4 28.25 3.73 3.04
CA PRO A 4 28.19 3.15 1.70
C PRO A 4 26.81 3.42 1.10
N GLU A 5 26.81 4.06 -0.07
CA GLU A 5 25.71 4.38 -0.97
C GLU A 5 24.41 3.61 -0.70
N ARG A 6 23.47 4.16 0.05
CA ARG A 6 22.07 3.80 -0.08
C ARG A 6 21.63 4.26 -1.47
N ALA A 7 21.44 3.33 -2.38
CA ALA A 7 20.90 3.62 -3.71
C ALA A 7 19.66 4.52 -3.55
N GLU A 8 19.55 5.55 -4.38
CA GLU A 8 18.42 6.47 -4.33
C GLU A 8 17.11 5.68 -4.49
N PRO A 9 16.13 5.83 -3.59
CA PRO A 9 14.89 5.06 -3.66
C PRO A 9 14.11 5.39 -4.93
N LEU A 10 13.46 4.38 -5.52
CA LEU A 10 12.60 4.54 -6.69
C LEU A 10 11.51 5.58 -6.46
N LEU A 11 10.88 5.51 -5.29
CA LEU A 11 9.88 6.48 -4.84
C LEU A 11 10.12 6.81 -3.37
N ARG A 12 10.01 8.09 -3.00
CA ARG A 12 9.98 8.54 -1.62
C ARG A 12 8.96 9.65 -1.41
N THR A 13 8.46 9.74 -0.19
CA THR A 13 7.65 10.89 0.24
C THR A 13 8.37 11.65 1.34
N ALA A 14 8.11 12.93 1.45
CA ALA A 14 8.62 13.81 2.51
C ALA A 14 7.45 14.60 3.09
N GLY A 15 7.08 14.30 4.33
CA GLY A 15 6.02 14.98 5.05
C GLY A 15 4.65 14.93 4.37
N LEU A 16 4.35 13.82 3.67
CA LEU A 16 3.13 13.72 2.85
C LEU A 16 1.89 13.82 3.73
N THR A 17 1.04 14.81 3.42
CA THR A 17 -0.14 15.11 4.22
C THR A 17 -1.37 15.24 3.32
N LYS A 18 -2.50 14.67 3.76
CA LYS A 18 -3.80 14.82 3.12
C LYS A 18 -4.90 15.00 4.13
N HIS A 19 -5.48 16.18 4.09
CA HIS A 19 -6.68 16.54 4.85
C HIS A 19 -7.87 16.68 3.93
N PHE A 20 -9.02 16.20 4.36
CA PHE A 20 -10.30 16.36 3.67
C PHE A 20 -11.20 17.27 4.50
N LYS A 21 -11.76 18.30 3.88
CA LYS A 21 -12.79 19.12 4.50
C LYS A 21 -14.07 18.31 4.67
N ILE A 22 -14.66 18.33 5.85
CA ILE A 22 -15.90 17.64 6.18
C ILE A 22 -16.92 18.61 6.77
N GLY A 23 -18.21 18.34 6.53
CA GLY A 23 -19.30 19.18 7.00
C GLY A 23 -19.84 20.15 5.95
N SER A 24 -20.70 21.06 6.41
CA SER A 24 -21.33 22.09 5.56
C SER A 24 -20.34 23.23 5.25
N ALA A 25 -20.74 24.16 4.36
CA ALA A 25 -19.94 25.35 4.03
C ALA A 25 -19.57 26.22 5.24
N LEU A 26 -20.33 26.11 6.34
CA LEU A 26 -20.13 26.80 7.61
C LEU A 26 -19.30 25.97 8.63
N SER A 27 -19.15 24.66 8.41
CA SER A 27 -18.36 23.78 9.29
C SER A 27 -16.94 23.64 8.73
N ARG A 28 -15.93 24.06 9.51
CA ARG A 28 -14.51 24.03 9.11
C ARG A 28 -13.77 22.80 9.65
N HIS A 29 -14.46 21.69 9.85
CA HIS A 29 -13.79 20.47 10.31
C HIS A 29 -12.94 19.84 9.21
N SER A 30 -11.82 19.26 9.60
CA SER A 30 -10.86 18.62 8.74
C SER A 30 -10.58 17.19 9.18
N LEU A 31 -10.81 16.22 8.28
CA LEU A 31 -10.38 14.84 8.47
C LEU A 31 -8.91 14.71 8.03
N HIS A 32 -8.04 14.35 8.96
CA HIS A 32 -6.62 14.11 8.75
C HIS A 32 -6.40 12.66 8.33
N ALA A 33 -6.58 12.39 7.03
CA ALA A 33 -6.49 11.02 6.52
C ALA A 33 -5.05 10.53 6.39
N VAL A 34 -4.10 11.42 6.13
CA VAL A 34 -2.64 11.19 6.09
C VAL A 34 -1.98 12.43 6.68
N ASP A 35 -1.06 12.24 7.60
CA ASP A 35 -0.42 13.32 8.35
C ASP A 35 1.08 13.03 8.49
N ASP A 36 1.89 13.86 7.84
CA ASP A 36 3.36 13.87 7.92
C ASP A 36 4.00 12.49 7.62
N VAL A 37 3.53 11.83 6.56
CA VAL A 37 4.01 10.50 6.18
C VAL A 37 5.24 10.60 5.28
N SER A 38 6.37 10.09 5.77
CA SER A 38 7.62 9.94 5.03
C SER A 38 7.93 8.45 4.86
N LEU A 39 7.92 7.96 3.62
CA LEU A 39 8.22 6.57 3.28
C LEU A 39 9.13 6.51 2.04
N ALA A 40 9.80 5.37 1.87
CA ALA A 40 10.63 5.12 0.70
C ALA A 40 10.37 3.70 0.18
N ILE A 41 10.43 3.53 -1.14
CA ILE A 41 10.32 2.26 -1.85
C ILE A 41 11.53 2.15 -2.77
N GLY A 42 12.29 1.08 -2.65
CA GLY A 42 13.44 0.76 -3.48
C GLY A 42 13.05 0.19 -4.83
N GLU A 43 14.04 -0.02 -5.70
CA GLU A 43 13.85 -0.79 -6.92
C GLU A 43 13.74 -2.29 -6.61
N ARG A 44 12.85 -2.99 -7.31
CA ARG A 44 12.61 -4.43 -7.14
C ARG A 44 12.32 -4.83 -5.70
N GLU A 45 11.59 -4.00 -4.99
CA GLU A 45 11.21 -4.17 -3.59
C GLU A 45 9.68 -4.31 -3.46
N ILE A 46 9.22 -5.20 -2.59
CA ILE A 46 7.83 -5.25 -2.13
C ILE A 46 7.77 -4.62 -0.74
N VAL A 47 7.15 -3.45 -0.64
CA VAL A 47 6.87 -2.81 0.65
C VAL A 47 5.41 -3.03 1.00
N ALA A 48 5.16 -3.70 2.13
CA ALA A 48 3.80 -3.81 2.66
C ALA A 48 3.43 -2.57 3.48
N LEU A 49 2.23 -2.05 3.25
CA LEU A 49 1.62 -0.97 4.04
C LEU A 49 0.42 -1.55 4.78
N ALA A 50 0.58 -1.84 6.07
CA ALA A 50 -0.42 -2.51 6.88
C ALA A 50 -1.07 -1.58 7.92
N GLY A 51 -2.22 -1.99 8.46
CA GLY A 51 -2.97 -1.28 9.50
C GLY A 51 -4.48 -1.50 9.38
N GLU A 52 -5.21 -1.11 10.40
CA GLU A 52 -6.68 -1.21 10.44
C GLU A 52 -7.37 -0.41 9.32
N SER A 53 -8.64 -0.73 9.04
CA SER A 53 -9.46 0.06 8.11
C SER A 53 -9.52 1.53 8.55
N GLY A 54 -9.49 2.46 7.60
CA GLY A 54 -9.48 3.89 7.91
C GLY A 54 -8.13 4.47 8.37
N SER A 55 -7.05 3.68 8.48
CA SER A 55 -5.73 4.19 8.89
C SER A 55 -5.02 5.09 7.85
N GLY A 56 -5.57 5.25 6.64
CA GLY A 56 -5.04 6.15 5.60
C GLY A 56 -4.31 5.46 4.43
N LYS A 57 -4.15 4.14 4.44
CA LYS A 57 -3.39 3.37 3.44
C LYS A 57 -3.82 3.62 1.99
N SER A 58 -5.10 3.44 1.68
CA SER A 58 -5.63 3.68 0.32
C SER A 58 -5.54 5.16 -0.06
N THR A 59 -5.53 6.09 0.91
CA THR A 59 -5.32 7.52 0.64
C THR A 59 -3.88 7.76 0.18
N ILE A 60 -2.89 7.10 0.80
CA ILE A 60 -1.49 7.15 0.34
C ILE A 60 -1.39 6.63 -1.10
N ALA A 61 -1.94 5.44 -1.41
CA ALA A 61 -1.89 4.92 -2.77
C ALA A 61 -2.49 5.90 -3.79
N ARG A 62 -3.64 6.51 -3.47
CA ARG A 62 -4.29 7.50 -4.36
C ARG A 62 -3.48 8.79 -4.50
N LEU A 63 -2.74 9.21 -3.48
CA LEU A 63 -1.80 10.32 -3.56
C LEU A 63 -0.62 9.96 -4.48
N LEU A 64 -0.02 8.78 -4.29
CA LEU A 64 1.08 8.29 -5.12
C LEU A 64 0.65 8.08 -6.58
N ALA A 65 -0.58 7.61 -6.84
CA ALA A 65 -1.15 7.50 -8.19
C ALA A 65 -1.55 8.85 -8.82
N LYS A 66 -1.34 10.00 -8.14
CA LYS A 66 -1.83 11.35 -8.54
C LYS A 66 -3.37 11.44 -8.70
N LEU A 67 -4.13 10.54 -8.10
CA LEU A 67 -5.60 10.63 -8.05
C LEU A 67 -6.06 11.71 -7.06
N TYR A 68 -5.28 11.92 -6.00
CA TYR A 68 -5.46 13.02 -5.06
C TYR A 68 -4.26 13.97 -5.09
N LYS A 69 -4.53 15.24 -4.82
CA LYS A 69 -3.47 16.22 -4.56
C LYS A 69 -3.15 16.22 -3.06
N PRO A 70 -1.88 16.24 -2.65
CA PRO A 70 -1.52 16.40 -1.26
C PRO A 70 -1.97 17.78 -0.74
N THR A 71 -2.21 17.88 0.56
CA THR A 71 -2.42 19.16 1.26
C THR A 71 -1.08 19.85 1.51
N SER A 72 -0.06 19.07 1.89
CA SER A 72 1.34 19.48 2.04
C SER A 72 2.27 18.27 1.86
N GLY A 73 3.58 18.52 1.89
CA GLY A 73 4.59 17.51 1.62
C GLY A 73 4.84 17.28 0.12
N GLU A 74 5.78 16.41 -0.19
CA GLU A 74 6.20 16.15 -1.56
C GLU A 74 6.39 14.66 -1.83
N ILE A 75 6.12 14.25 -3.07
CA ILE A 75 6.39 12.92 -3.60
C ILE A 75 7.55 13.05 -4.58
N TYR A 76 8.57 12.21 -4.43
CA TYR A 76 9.69 12.12 -5.37
C TYR A 76 9.66 10.75 -6.05
N PHE A 77 9.81 10.76 -7.36
CA PHE A 77 9.94 9.55 -8.18
C PHE A 77 11.22 9.65 -9.00
N GLN A 78 12.12 8.68 -8.84
CA GLN A 78 13.46 8.69 -9.44
C GLN A 78 14.16 10.05 -9.20
N GLY A 79 14.17 10.52 -7.95
CA GLY A 79 14.76 11.78 -7.53
C GLY A 79 14.01 13.05 -7.93
N GLN A 80 13.02 12.97 -8.82
CA GLN A 80 12.30 14.12 -9.33
C GLN A 80 10.99 14.37 -8.58
N PRO A 81 10.69 15.61 -8.14
CA PRO A 81 9.44 15.92 -7.46
C PRO A 81 8.24 15.83 -8.42
N VAL A 82 7.25 15.04 -8.01
CA VAL A 82 6.03 14.78 -8.80
C VAL A 82 5.16 16.03 -8.96
N SER A 83 5.26 16.99 -8.06
CA SER A 83 4.59 18.29 -8.15
C SER A 83 5.02 19.11 -9.38
N ARG A 84 6.22 18.85 -9.93
CA ARG A 84 6.73 19.49 -11.15
C ARG A 84 6.11 18.95 -12.43
N LEU A 85 5.45 17.79 -12.39
CA LEU A 85 4.78 17.18 -13.54
C LEU A 85 3.46 17.91 -13.83
N ARG A 86 3.53 19.02 -14.59
CA ARG A 86 2.39 19.92 -14.87
C ARG A 86 1.73 19.62 -16.22
N SER A 87 2.49 19.12 -17.20
CA SER A 87 1.94 18.81 -18.52
C SER A 87 1.09 17.53 -18.48
N ARG A 88 0.13 17.42 -19.40
CA ARG A 88 -0.65 16.19 -19.58
C ARG A 88 0.25 15.02 -19.96
N ALA A 89 1.28 15.25 -20.77
CA ALA A 89 2.22 14.24 -21.23
C ALA A 89 3.05 13.69 -20.05
N ASP A 90 3.61 14.58 -19.17
CA ASP A 90 4.37 14.15 -18.00
C ASP A 90 3.51 13.38 -17.03
N THR A 91 2.27 13.85 -16.78
CA THR A 91 1.31 13.16 -15.92
C THR A 91 0.99 11.78 -16.48
N LEU A 92 0.74 11.67 -17.78
CA LEU A 92 0.44 10.40 -18.45
C LEU A 92 1.64 9.44 -18.35
N ARG A 93 2.85 9.95 -18.59
CA ARG A 93 4.07 9.15 -18.44
C ARG A 93 4.22 8.61 -17.02
N TYR A 94 4.06 9.47 -16.01
CA TYR A 94 4.15 9.07 -14.61
C TYR A 94 3.09 8.01 -14.24
N THR A 95 1.82 8.21 -14.60
CA THR A 95 0.74 7.26 -14.29
C THR A 95 0.89 5.93 -15.02
N GLY A 96 1.62 5.86 -16.13
CA GLY A 96 2.02 4.62 -16.78
C GLY A 96 3.14 3.90 -16.01
N LEU A 97 4.04 4.64 -15.35
CA LEU A 97 5.13 4.07 -14.55
C LEU A 97 4.69 3.67 -13.14
N VAL A 98 3.61 4.28 -12.62
CA VAL A 98 3.08 4.05 -11.27
C VAL A 98 1.57 3.77 -11.33
N PRO A 99 1.13 2.69 -12.00
CA PRO A 99 -0.29 2.30 -12.06
C PRO A 99 -0.78 1.77 -10.72
N MET A 100 -2.11 1.82 -10.52
CA MET A 100 -2.78 1.31 -9.35
C MET A 100 -3.68 0.13 -9.71
N VAL A 101 -3.58 -0.96 -8.93
CA VAL A 101 -4.51 -2.10 -8.93
C VAL A 101 -5.43 -1.92 -7.73
N PHE A 102 -6.74 -1.87 -7.99
CA PHE A 102 -7.76 -1.58 -6.99
C PHE A 102 -8.25 -2.83 -6.25
N GLN A 103 -8.76 -2.62 -5.06
CA GLN A 103 -9.34 -3.64 -4.18
C GLN A 103 -10.50 -4.39 -4.85
N ASP A 104 -11.41 -3.66 -5.50
CA ASP A 104 -12.55 -4.23 -6.19
C ASP A 104 -12.32 -4.30 -7.71
N PRO A 105 -12.06 -5.51 -8.24
CA PRO A 105 -11.89 -5.70 -9.67
C PRO A 105 -13.20 -5.52 -10.46
N PHE A 106 -14.36 -5.61 -9.79
CA PHE A 106 -15.67 -5.44 -10.45
C PHE A 106 -15.91 -3.97 -10.81
N SER A 107 -15.53 -3.05 -9.93
CA SER A 107 -15.70 -1.62 -10.17
C SER A 107 -14.63 -1.04 -11.10
N SER A 108 -13.48 -1.71 -11.25
CA SER A 108 -12.35 -1.22 -12.05
C SER A 108 -12.43 -1.59 -13.54
N ILE A 109 -13.22 -2.63 -13.90
CA ILE A 109 -13.35 -3.12 -15.28
C ILE A 109 -14.76 -2.82 -15.78
N ASN A 110 -14.88 -2.16 -16.94
CA ASN A 110 -16.18 -1.86 -17.54
C ASN A 110 -16.90 -3.17 -17.94
N PRO A 111 -18.08 -3.49 -17.35
CA PRO A 111 -18.74 -4.79 -17.52
C PRO A 111 -19.32 -5.04 -18.92
N VAL A 112 -19.56 -3.99 -19.71
CA VAL A 112 -20.15 -4.11 -21.04
C VAL A 112 -19.11 -4.17 -22.17
N LEU A 113 -17.83 -4.10 -21.83
CA LEU A 113 -16.73 -4.17 -22.80
C LEU A 113 -15.93 -5.46 -22.59
N ARG A 114 -15.39 -5.99 -23.69
CA ARG A 114 -14.46 -7.14 -23.61
C ARG A 114 -13.20 -6.77 -22.83
N ILE A 115 -12.58 -7.76 -22.23
CA ILE A 115 -11.32 -7.59 -21.46
C ILE A 115 -10.22 -6.95 -22.32
N SER A 116 -10.11 -7.34 -23.59
CA SER A 116 -9.13 -6.75 -24.53
C SER A 116 -9.24 -5.23 -24.67
N HIS A 117 -10.45 -4.67 -24.52
CA HIS A 117 -10.66 -3.22 -24.70
C HIS A 117 -9.86 -2.40 -23.68
N GLY A 118 -9.87 -2.81 -22.40
CA GLY A 118 -9.15 -2.08 -21.33
C GLY A 118 -7.65 -2.08 -21.54
N VAL A 119 -7.05 -3.26 -21.79
CA VAL A 119 -5.60 -3.38 -21.96
C VAL A 119 -5.12 -2.71 -23.25
N LEU A 120 -5.84 -2.89 -24.38
CA LEU A 120 -5.45 -2.26 -25.66
C LEU A 120 -5.61 -0.74 -25.62
N ARG A 121 -6.63 -0.22 -24.90
CA ARG A 121 -6.80 1.22 -24.68
C ARG A 121 -5.64 1.78 -23.83
N GLY A 122 -5.25 1.08 -22.73
CA GLY A 122 -4.10 1.45 -21.92
C GLY A 122 -2.82 1.51 -22.75
N LEU A 123 -2.54 0.47 -23.51
CA LEU A 123 -1.40 0.42 -24.44
C LEU A 123 -1.42 1.54 -25.47
N LYS A 124 -2.58 1.82 -26.09
CA LYS A 124 -2.70 2.91 -27.06
C LYS A 124 -2.41 4.28 -26.45
N LEU A 125 -2.76 4.47 -25.17
CA LEU A 125 -2.62 5.75 -24.49
C LEU A 125 -1.18 5.96 -23.96
N HIS A 126 -0.59 4.94 -23.36
CA HIS A 126 0.69 5.04 -22.65
C HIS A 126 1.89 4.57 -23.49
N ARG A 127 1.63 3.80 -24.55
CA ARG A 127 2.64 3.28 -25.48
C ARG A 127 2.23 3.52 -26.94
N PRO A 128 2.11 4.80 -27.33
CA PRO A 128 1.64 5.17 -28.67
C PRO A 128 2.59 4.74 -29.79
N GLU A 129 3.86 4.45 -29.46
CA GLU A 129 4.88 3.95 -30.39
C GLU A 129 4.58 2.55 -30.96
N LEU A 130 3.75 1.75 -30.26
CA LEU A 130 3.41 0.39 -30.69
C LEU A 130 2.36 0.41 -31.81
N SER A 131 2.54 -0.43 -32.84
CA SER A 131 1.53 -0.73 -33.85
C SER A 131 0.33 -1.46 -33.23
N ALA A 132 -0.78 -1.57 -33.95
CA ALA A 132 -1.95 -2.31 -33.49
C ALA A 132 -1.64 -3.80 -33.25
N GLU A 133 -0.81 -4.39 -34.10
CA GLU A 133 -0.34 -5.77 -33.98
C GLU A 133 0.57 -5.97 -32.77
N GLN A 134 1.54 -5.08 -32.59
CA GLN A 134 2.42 -5.10 -31.40
C GLN A 134 1.66 -4.93 -30.10
N ARG A 135 0.60 -4.09 -30.06
CA ARG A 135 -0.27 -3.95 -28.88
C ARG A 135 -1.02 -5.25 -28.58
N ARG A 136 -1.48 -5.99 -29.60
CA ARG A 136 -2.14 -7.29 -29.40
C ARG A 136 -1.16 -8.31 -28.84
N ALA A 137 0.01 -8.43 -29.45
CA ALA A 137 1.06 -9.34 -28.98
C ALA A 137 1.47 -9.02 -27.52
N GLU A 138 1.62 -7.75 -27.18
CA GLU A 138 1.93 -7.35 -25.80
C GLU A 138 0.78 -7.65 -24.83
N ALA A 139 -0.47 -7.47 -25.25
CA ALA A 139 -1.63 -7.85 -24.42
C ALA A 139 -1.65 -9.37 -24.17
N GLU A 140 -1.40 -10.19 -25.17
CA GLU A 140 -1.32 -11.65 -25.02
C GLU A 140 -0.16 -12.03 -24.08
N ARG A 141 1.04 -11.47 -24.28
CA ARG A 141 2.21 -11.70 -23.42
C ARG A 141 1.91 -11.42 -21.94
N VAL A 142 1.36 -10.25 -21.63
CA VAL A 142 1.10 -9.91 -20.20
C VAL A 142 -0.01 -10.76 -19.59
N PHE A 143 -0.97 -11.24 -20.39
CA PHE A 143 -2.00 -12.17 -19.92
C PHE A 143 -1.42 -13.55 -19.59
N GLU A 144 -0.48 -14.03 -20.39
CA GLU A 144 0.28 -15.25 -20.10
C GLU A 144 1.12 -15.11 -18.83
N VAL A 145 1.84 -13.97 -18.69
CA VAL A 145 2.65 -13.68 -17.48
C VAL A 145 1.81 -13.73 -16.21
N VAL A 146 0.59 -13.20 -16.23
CA VAL A 146 -0.28 -13.27 -15.04
C VAL A 146 -1.05 -14.59 -14.92
N GLY A 147 -0.79 -15.59 -15.78
CA GLY A 147 -1.41 -16.91 -15.74
C GLY A 147 -2.86 -16.94 -16.23
N LEU A 148 -3.23 -16.05 -17.14
CA LEU A 148 -4.54 -16.06 -17.84
C LEU A 148 -4.39 -16.72 -19.20
N THR A 149 -4.42 -18.04 -19.23
CA THR A 149 -4.19 -18.85 -20.43
C THR A 149 -5.43 -19.64 -20.83
N PRO A 150 -5.73 -19.83 -22.15
CA PRO A 150 -5.06 -19.20 -23.30
C PRO A 150 -5.38 -17.69 -23.40
N ALA A 151 -4.36 -16.83 -23.51
CA ALA A 151 -4.51 -15.40 -23.47
C ALA A 151 -5.46 -14.84 -24.53
N ALA A 152 -5.37 -15.35 -25.78
CA ALA A 152 -6.20 -14.94 -26.90
C ALA A 152 -7.71 -15.15 -26.64
N GLU A 153 -8.09 -16.24 -25.95
CA GLU A 153 -9.47 -16.52 -25.58
C GLU A 153 -9.94 -15.61 -24.45
N VAL A 154 -9.13 -15.46 -23.38
CA VAL A 154 -9.49 -14.64 -22.22
C VAL A 154 -9.67 -13.18 -22.61
N LEU A 155 -8.85 -12.66 -23.51
CA LEU A 155 -8.97 -11.30 -24.05
C LEU A 155 -10.32 -11.03 -24.76
N GLN A 156 -10.98 -12.07 -25.28
CA GLN A 156 -12.29 -11.93 -25.95
C GLN A 156 -13.49 -12.05 -25.00
N ARG A 157 -13.27 -12.51 -23.77
CA ARG A 157 -14.33 -12.64 -22.77
C ARG A 157 -14.78 -11.28 -22.22
N TYR A 158 -15.96 -11.30 -21.61
CA TYR A 158 -16.48 -10.20 -20.82
C TYR A 158 -16.13 -10.40 -19.32
N PRO A 159 -16.09 -9.33 -18.53
CA PRO A 159 -15.76 -9.43 -17.09
C PRO A 159 -16.63 -10.43 -16.31
N HIS A 160 -17.92 -10.53 -16.63
CA HIS A 160 -18.84 -11.45 -15.95
C HIS A 160 -18.58 -12.94 -16.23
N GLU A 161 -17.82 -13.26 -17.27
CA GLU A 161 -17.43 -14.61 -17.62
C GLU A 161 -16.15 -15.08 -16.88
N LEU A 162 -15.56 -14.20 -16.07
CA LEU A 162 -14.33 -14.46 -15.30
C LEU A 162 -14.61 -14.62 -13.81
N SER A 163 -13.85 -15.49 -13.14
CA SER A 163 -13.85 -15.57 -11.68
C SER A 163 -13.27 -14.31 -11.03
N GLY A 164 -13.49 -14.10 -9.72
CA GLY A 164 -12.91 -12.98 -8.98
C GLY A 164 -11.38 -12.91 -9.10
N GLY A 165 -10.70 -14.04 -8.92
CA GLY A 165 -9.25 -14.13 -9.05
C GLY A 165 -8.75 -13.87 -10.48
N GLN A 166 -9.48 -14.32 -11.51
CA GLN A 166 -9.15 -14.01 -12.90
C GLN A 166 -9.28 -12.51 -13.19
N ARG A 167 -10.34 -11.86 -12.70
CA ARG A 167 -10.51 -10.40 -12.83
C ARG A 167 -9.39 -9.63 -12.15
N GLN A 168 -8.97 -10.09 -10.96
CA GLN A 168 -7.84 -9.46 -10.27
C GLN A 168 -6.54 -9.59 -11.07
N ARG A 169 -6.28 -10.77 -11.66
CA ARG A 169 -5.16 -10.97 -12.58
C ARG A 169 -5.24 -10.08 -13.83
N VAL A 170 -6.43 -9.81 -14.35
CA VAL A 170 -6.63 -8.81 -15.43
C VAL A 170 -6.18 -7.43 -14.99
N GLY A 171 -6.48 -7.00 -13.76
CA GLY A 171 -5.98 -5.74 -13.20
C GLY A 171 -4.44 -5.65 -13.21
N PHE A 172 -3.76 -6.72 -12.77
CA PHE A 172 -2.30 -6.82 -12.84
C PHE A 172 -1.78 -6.85 -14.28
N ALA A 173 -2.44 -7.57 -15.22
CA ALA A 173 -2.07 -7.57 -16.63
C ALA A 173 -2.18 -6.17 -17.25
N GLN A 174 -3.27 -5.44 -16.95
CA GLN A 174 -3.44 -4.06 -17.41
C GLN A 174 -2.35 -3.13 -16.88
N ALA A 175 -1.97 -3.27 -15.62
CA ALA A 175 -0.87 -2.52 -15.02
C ALA A 175 0.47 -2.88 -15.67
N LEU A 176 0.78 -4.18 -15.81
CA LEU A 176 2.03 -4.68 -16.38
C LEU A 176 2.23 -4.29 -17.85
N ALA A 177 1.15 -4.22 -18.64
CA ALA A 177 1.18 -3.80 -20.05
C ALA A 177 1.78 -2.40 -20.25
N LEU A 178 1.72 -1.54 -19.24
CA LEU A 178 2.27 -0.19 -19.27
C LEU A 178 3.80 -0.16 -19.03
N ARG A 179 4.42 -1.31 -18.71
CA ARG A 179 5.82 -1.43 -18.24
C ARG A 179 6.09 -0.57 -17.00
N PRO A 180 5.36 -0.81 -15.92
CA PRO A 180 5.49 -0.02 -14.70
C PRO A 180 6.85 -0.19 -14.06
N LYS A 181 7.26 0.80 -13.28
CA LYS A 181 8.38 0.69 -12.34
C LYS A 181 7.88 0.33 -10.94
N LEU A 182 6.69 0.82 -10.58
CA LEU A 182 6.04 0.57 -9.30
C LEU A 182 4.56 0.27 -9.54
N ILE A 183 4.03 -0.82 -8.98
CA ILE A 183 2.59 -1.10 -8.90
C ILE A 183 2.09 -0.77 -7.50
N LEU A 184 1.03 0.03 -7.41
CA LEU A 184 0.30 0.30 -6.17
C LEU A 184 -0.86 -0.69 -6.06
N ALA A 185 -0.75 -1.71 -5.22
CA ALA A 185 -1.74 -2.77 -5.06
C ALA A 185 -2.56 -2.53 -3.78
N ASP A 186 -3.78 -1.96 -3.94
CA ASP A 186 -4.66 -1.62 -2.82
C ASP A 186 -5.57 -2.81 -2.49
N GLU A 187 -5.27 -3.52 -1.42
CA GLU A 187 -5.96 -4.72 -0.93
C GLU A 187 -6.31 -5.78 -2.01
N PRO A 188 -5.37 -6.14 -2.89
CA PRO A 188 -5.66 -6.93 -4.09
C PRO A 188 -6.14 -8.37 -3.81
N VAL A 189 -6.03 -8.85 -2.57
CA VAL A 189 -6.39 -10.22 -2.18
C VAL A 189 -7.55 -10.30 -1.19
N SER A 190 -8.10 -9.18 -0.71
CA SER A 190 -9.07 -9.13 0.39
C SER A 190 -10.40 -9.84 0.09
N MET A 191 -10.81 -9.86 -1.18
CA MET A 191 -12.08 -10.45 -1.63
C MET A 191 -11.93 -11.86 -2.22
N LEU A 192 -10.77 -12.52 -2.02
CA LEU A 192 -10.46 -13.80 -2.65
C LEU A 192 -10.36 -14.94 -1.64
N ASP A 193 -10.76 -16.14 -2.08
CA ASP A 193 -10.58 -17.37 -1.34
C ASP A 193 -9.08 -17.65 -1.08
N VAL A 194 -8.79 -18.40 -0.01
CA VAL A 194 -7.42 -18.63 0.47
C VAL A 194 -6.49 -19.19 -0.61
N SER A 195 -6.94 -20.16 -1.40
CA SER A 195 -6.12 -20.77 -2.47
C SER A 195 -5.81 -19.80 -3.61
N ILE A 196 -6.79 -18.97 -3.99
CA ILE A 196 -6.63 -17.94 -5.02
C ILE A 196 -5.72 -16.81 -4.51
N ARG A 197 -5.85 -16.46 -3.22
CA ARG A 197 -5.01 -15.45 -2.55
C ARG A 197 -3.52 -15.79 -2.67
N ILE A 198 -3.13 -17.03 -2.31
CA ILE A 198 -1.73 -17.49 -2.41
C ILE A 198 -1.23 -17.38 -3.85
N GLY A 199 -2.03 -17.80 -4.83
CA GLY A 199 -1.67 -17.69 -6.24
C GLY A 199 -1.46 -16.26 -6.72
N LEU A 200 -2.15 -15.26 -6.12
CA LEU A 200 -1.95 -13.85 -6.45
C LEU A 200 -0.75 -13.25 -5.70
N LEU A 201 -0.49 -13.67 -4.46
CA LEU A 201 0.72 -13.29 -3.72
C LEU A 201 1.97 -13.77 -4.47
N ASN A 202 1.99 -15.03 -4.93
CA ASN A 202 3.08 -15.56 -5.75
C ASN A 202 3.24 -14.79 -7.07
N LEU A 203 2.15 -14.41 -7.73
CA LEU A 203 2.21 -13.55 -8.91
C LEU A 203 2.94 -12.23 -8.61
N MET A 204 2.64 -11.56 -7.49
CA MET A 204 3.32 -10.31 -7.12
C MET A 204 4.82 -10.53 -6.92
N THR A 205 5.22 -11.64 -6.29
CA THR A 205 6.63 -12.02 -6.15
C THR A 205 7.29 -12.26 -7.51
N ASP A 206 6.62 -12.99 -8.42
CA ASP A 206 7.11 -13.21 -9.79
C ASP A 206 7.28 -11.90 -10.57
N LEU A 207 6.36 -10.94 -10.42
CA LEU A 207 6.45 -9.62 -11.05
C LEU A 207 7.66 -8.82 -10.54
N ARG A 208 7.98 -8.91 -9.24
CA ARG A 208 9.20 -8.32 -8.68
C ARG A 208 10.45 -8.99 -9.25
N ASP A 209 10.50 -10.32 -9.22
CA ASP A 209 11.71 -11.08 -9.49
C ASP A 209 12.04 -11.17 -10.99
N ARG A 210 11.01 -11.39 -11.83
CA ARG A 210 11.18 -11.63 -13.28
C ARG A 210 10.97 -10.39 -14.13
N GLU A 211 9.98 -9.56 -13.79
CA GLU A 211 9.68 -8.35 -14.56
C GLU A 211 10.37 -7.10 -13.97
N GLY A 212 10.99 -7.21 -12.77
CA GLY A 212 11.74 -6.13 -12.12
C GLY A 212 10.88 -4.99 -11.60
N VAL A 213 9.61 -5.27 -11.28
CA VAL A 213 8.62 -4.30 -10.82
C VAL A 213 8.64 -4.19 -9.31
N SER A 214 8.73 -2.97 -8.76
CA SER A 214 8.50 -2.73 -7.33
C SER A 214 7.01 -2.71 -7.02
N ILE A 215 6.63 -3.07 -5.79
CA ILE A 215 5.21 -3.13 -5.41
C ILE A 215 5.01 -2.46 -4.04
N LEU A 216 4.06 -1.53 -3.95
CA LEU A 216 3.48 -1.12 -2.68
C LEU A 216 2.23 -1.97 -2.45
N TYR A 217 2.34 -2.93 -1.54
CA TYR A 217 1.27 -3.86 -1.19
C TYR A 217 0.50 -3.36 0.03
N ILE A 218 -0.71 -2.86 -0.19
CA ILE A 218 -1.59 -2.41 0.90
C ILE A 218 -2.46 -3.57 1.35
N THR A 219 -2.47 -3.82 2.65
CA THR A 219 -3.24 -4.91 3.25
C THR A 219 -3.61 -4.61 4.70
N HIS A 220 -4.65 -5.26 5.22
CA HIS A 220 -4.92 -5.40 6.65
C HIS A 220 -4.49 -6.78 7.20
N ASP A 221 -4.05 -7.69 6.32
CA ASP A 221 -3.62 -9.04 6.64
C ASP A 221 -2.10 -9.11 6.79
N ILE A 222 -1.64 -9.13 8.04
CA ILE A 222 -0.21 -9.20 8.40
C ILE A 222 0.43 -10.51 7.91
N ALA A 223 -0.32 -11.62 7.90
CA ALA A 223 0.22 -12.90 7.45
C ALA A 223 0.58 -12.88 5.96
N SER A 224 -0.28 -12.26 5.13
CA SER A 224 0.03 -12.06 3.72
C SER A 224 1.19 -11.08 3.49
N ALA A 225 1.30 -10.04 4.32
CA ALA A 225 2.44 -9.12 4.29
C ALA A 225 3.76 -9.85 4.58
N ARG A 226 3.79 -10.69 5.63
CA ARG A 226 4.97 -11.50 5.97
C ARG A 226 5.39 -12.45 4.84
N TYR A 227 4.42 -12.95 4.08
CA TYR A 227 4.68 -13.93 3.03
C TYR A 227 5.44 -13.36 1.82
N ILE A 228 5.22 -12.08 1.45
CA ILE A 228 5.79 -11.54 0.21
C ILE A 228 6.64 -10.28 0.38
N ALA A 229 6.48 -9.54 1.49
CA ALA A 229 7.10 -8.23 1.62
C ALA A 229 8.54 -8.32 2.12
N ASP A 230 9.40 -7.45 1.60
CA ASP A 230 10.76 -7.24 2.08
C ASP A 230 10.75 -6.33 3.32
N ARG A 231 9.88 -5.29 3.29
CA ARG A 231 9.70 -4.33 4.39
C ARG A 231 8.22 -4.13 4.70
N LEU A 232 7.96 -3.83 5.97
CA LEU A 232 6.64 -3.53 6.49
C LEU A 232 6.59 -2.10 7.04
N ILE A 233 5.54 -1.37 6.68
CA ILE A 233 5.17 -0.08 7.24
C ILE A 233 3.80 -0.26 7.89
N VAL A 234 3.70 -0.01 9.18
CA VAL A 234 2.45 -0.08 9.95
C VAL A 234 1.88 1.32 10.11
N MET A 235 0.65 1.51 9.68
CA MET A 235 -0.07 2.79 9.79
C MET A 235 -1.18 2.75 10.83
N TYR A 236 -1.24 3.78 11.64
CA TYR A 236 -2.35 4.03 12.56
C TYR A 236 -2.87 5.46 12.43
N ALA A 237 -4.17 5.60 12.22
CA ALA A 237 -4.87 6.89 12.26
C ALA A 237 -4.17 8.01 11.45
N GLY A 238 -3.69 7.69 10.23
CA GLY A 238 -3.06 8.63 9.29
C GLY A 238 -1.56 8.84 9.48
N GLN A 239 -0.91 8.18 10.44
CA GLN A 239 0.53 8.29 10.70
C GLN A 239 1.22 6.93 10.61
N ILE A 240 2.54 6.92 10.38
CA ILE A 240 3.36 5.71 10.50
C ILE A 240 3.61 5.45 11.99
N ALA A 241 3.20 4.27 12.46
CA ALA A 241 3.47 3.80 13.81
C ALA A 241 4.83 3.09 13.91
N GLU A 242 5.14 2.24 12.90
CA GLU A 242 6.35 1.44 12.89
C GLU A 242 6.76 1.11 11.44
N SER A 243 8.05 0.97 11.17
CA SER A 243 8.55 0.57 9.86
C SER A 243 9.90 -0.13 9.97
N GLY A 244 10.13 -1.14 9.11
CA GLY A 244 11.40 -1.87 9.10
C GLY A 244 11.36 -3.09 8.18
N PRO A 245 12.43 -3.91 8.16
CA PRO A 245 12.40 -5.23 7.55
C PRO A 245 11.25 -6.05 8.13
N VAL A 246 10.52 -6.80 7.29
CA VAL A 246 9.28 -7.46 7.73
C VAL A 246 9.50 -8.40 8.91
N GLU A 247 10.58 -9.20 8.90
CA GLU A 247 10.89 -10.16 9.97
C GLU A 247 11.27 -9.45 11.27
N GLU A 248 11.93 -8.28 11.23
CA GLU A 248 12.28 -7.48 12.41
C GLU A 248 11.04 -6.88 13.07
N VAL A 249 10.16 -6.26 12.25
CA VAL A 249 8.92 -5.64 12.75
C VAL A 249 7.99 -6.69 13.35
N LEU A 250 7.88 -7.88 12.73
CA LEU A 250 6.98 -8.93 13.20
C LEU A 250 7.61 -9.77 14.34
N GLY A 251 8.93 -9.93 14.35
CA GLY A 251 9.65 -10.70 15.39
C GLY A 251 9.88 -9.94 16.68
N ALA A 252 10.09 -8.61 16.59
CA ALA A 252 10.38 -7.75 17.74
C ALA A 252 9.71 -6.37 17.61
N PRO A 253 8.36 -6.33 17.59
CA PRO A 253 7.61 -5.09 17.37
C PRO A 253 7.89 -4.05 18.47
N LYS A 254 8.19 -2.82 18.06
CA LYS A 254 8.55 -1.69 18.92
C LYS A 254 7.37 -0.75 19.23
N HIS A 255 6.28 -0.86 18.51
CA HIS A 255 5.08 -0.06 18.77
C HIS A 255 3.97 -0.94 19.37
N PRO A 256 3.29 -0.55 20.49
CA PRO A 256 2.21 -1.35 21.07
C PRO A 256 1.06 -1.65 20.09
N TYR A 257 0.78 -0.77 19.14
CA TYR A 257 -0.21 -1.03 18.10
C TYR A 257 0.18 -2.20 17.16
N THR A 258 1.45 -2.33 16.81
CA THR A 258 1.94 -3.46 16.01
C THR A 258 1.74 -4.77 16.76
N GLN A 259 2.00 -4.79 18.06
CA GLN A 259 1.74 -5.96 18.92
C GLN A 259 0.25 -6.29 18.97
N LEU A 260 -0.63 -5.27 19.06
CA LEU A 260 -2.08 -5.47 19.02
C LEU A 260 -2.53 -6.09 17.69
N LEU A 261 -1.97 -5.63 16.56
CA LEU A 261 -2.27 -6.22 15.26
C LEU A 261 -1.81 -7.68 15.16
N LEU A 262 -0.65 -8.00 15.73
CA LEU A 262 -0.12 -9.36 15.75
C LEU A 262 -0.94 -10.28 16.64
N SER A 263 -1.40 -9.81 17.80
CA SER A 263 -2.24 -10.60 18.72
C SER A 263 -3.61 -10.96 18.12
N ALA A 264 -4.06 -10.19 17.13
CA ALA A 264 -5.31 -10.48 16.39
C ALA A 264 -5.13 -11.54 15.28
N VAL A 265 -3.89 -11.95 14.98
CA VAL A 265 -3.62 -13.04 14.01
C VAL A 265 -3.79 -14.38 14.74
N PRO A 266 -4.77 -15.24 14.34
CA PRO A 266 -4.96 -16.52 14.99
C PRO A 266 -3.71 -17.41 14.88
N ASP A 267 -3.18 -17.86 16.01
CA ASP A 267 -2.18 -18.94 16.03
C ASP A 267 -2.92 -20.28 15.99
N PRO A 268 -2.80 -21.09 14.93
CA PRO A 268 -3.44 -22.39 14.84
C PRO A 268 -3.01 -23.39 15.92
N ARG A 269 -1.90 -23.11 16.61
CA ARG A 269 -1.31 -23.95 17.69
C ARG A 269 -1.71 -23.49 19.07
N ALA A 270 -2.22 -22.25 19.22
CA ALA A 270 -2.68 -21.75 20.51
C ALA A 270 -4.07 -22.32 20.85
N PRO A 271 -4.35 -22.65 22.14
CA PRO A 271 -5.71 -22.95 22.57
C PRO A 271 -6.62 -21.75 22.23
N LEU A 272 -7.86 -22.03 21.80
CA LEU A 272 -8.88 -21.00 21.62
C LEU A 272 -9.20 -20.36 22.99
N ASP A 273 -8.51 -19.29 23.32
CA ASP A 273 -8.84 -18.50 24.49
C ASP A 273 -9.97 -17.51 24.13
N VAL A 274 -11.21 -17.93 24.39
CA VAL A 274 -12.43 -17.17 24.08
C VAL A 274 -12.58 -15.94 25.00
N THR A 275 -11.68 -15.78 25.98
CA THR A 275 -11.76 -14.73 27.00
C THR A 275 -10.86 -13.52 26.71
N ALA A 276 -10.09 -13.53 25.63
CA ALA A 276 -9.31 -12.36 25.24
C ALA A 276 -10.28 -11.23 24.83
N GLU A 277 -10.62 -10.35 25.77
CA GLU A 277 -11.34 -9.09 25.52
C GLU A 277 -10.46 -8.21 24.60
N THR A 278 -10.56 -8.46 23.30
CA THR A 278 -9.85 -7.69 22.26
C THR A 278 -10.65 -6.44 21.86
N ASP A 279 -11.79 -6.17 22.48
CA ASP A 279 -12.58 -4.97 22.18
C ASP A 279 -11.96 -3.73 22.83
N ARG A 280 -10.89 -3.22 22.22
CA ARG A 280 -10.27 -1.93 22.56
C ARG A 280 -10.75 -0.81 21.64
N GLY A 281 -11.94 -0.95 21.12
CA GLY A 281 -12.61 0.05 20.28
C GLY A 281 -12.05 0.17 18.87
N GLU A 282 -12.81 0.82 18.00
CA GLU A 282 -12.40 1.12 16.63
C GLU A 282 -11.33 2.23 16.60
N PRO A 283 -10.47 2.26 15.55
CA PRO A 283 -9.54 3.37 15.35
C PRO A 283 -10.31 4.69 15.24
N PRO A 284 -9.82 5.75 15.91
CA PRO A 284 -10.53 7.02 15.93
C PRO A 284 -10.59 7.66 14.55
N ARG A 285 -11.72 8.25 14.19
CA ARG A 285 -11.77 9.21 13.09
C ARG A 285 -10.99 10.45 13.48
N VAL A 286 -9.92 10.73 12.78
CA VAL A 286 -8.99 11.84 13.08
C VAL A 286 -9.56 13.16 12.54
N ILE A 287 -10.48 13.74 13.29
CA ILE A 287 -11.11 15.03 12.96
C ILE A 287 -10.52 16.10 13.88
N ASP A 288 -9.87 17.12 13.30
CA ASP A 288 -9.21 18.23 14.01
C ASP A 288 -8.39 17.75 15.23
N PRO A 289 -7.40 16.85 15.04
CA PRO A 289 -6.72 16.19 16.14
C PRO A 289 -5.93 17.18 16.99
N VAL A 290 -6.04 17.01 18.31
CA VAL A 290 -5.12 17.67 19.25
C VAL A 290 -3.77 16.95 19.27
N PRO A 291 -2.67 17.65 19.67
CA PRO A 291 -1.36 17.03 19.86
C PRO A 291 -1.44 15.78 20.77
N GLY A 292 -0.57 14.83 20.52
CA GLY A 292 -0.46 13.58 21.28
C GLY A 292 -0.40 12.34 20.39
N CYS A 293 0.09 11.26 20.97
CA CYS A 293 0.11 9.95 20.32
C CYS A 293 -1.32 9.52 19.97
N ARG A 294 -1.59 9.20 18.72
CA ARG A 294 -2.94 8.84 18.26
C ARG A 294 -3.44 7.52 18.84
N PHE A 295 -2.52 6.64 19.25
CA PHE A 295 -2.83 5.36 19.86
C PHE A 295 -3.04 5.43 21.39
N ARG A 296 -2.76 6.57 22.05
CA ARG A 296 -2.76 6.74 23.52
C ARG A 296 -3.97 6.17 24.25
N TRP A 297 -5.16 6.27 23.65
CA TRP A 297 -6.41 5.82 24.29
C TRP A 297 -6.61 4.30 24.27
N ARG A 298 -5.91 3.61 23.40
CA ARG A 298 -5.92 2.14 23.27
C ARG A 298 -4.62 1.51 23.81
N CYS A 299 -3.62 2.32 24.14
CA CYS A 299 -2.31 1.88 24.55
C CYS A 299 -2.26 1.60 26.08
N PRO A 300 -1.95 0.36 26.49
CA PRO A 300 -1.80 0.05 27.93
C PRO A 300 -0.52 0.64 28.55
N LEU A 301 0.44 1.07 27.71
CA LEU A 301 1.72 1.67 28.11
C LEU A 301 1.71 3.19 27.96
N ALA A 302 0.55 3.84 27.82
CA ALA A 302 0.46 5.29 27.65
C ALA A 302 1.02 6.02 28.88
N ILE A 303 1.93 6.96 28.63
CA ILE A 303 2.51 7.87 29.64
C ILE A 303 2.02 9.31 29.40
N ASP A 304 2.23 10.21 30.35
CA ASP A 304 1.77 11.60 30.26
C ASP A 304 2.24 12.31 29.01
N GLN A 305 3.48 12.04 28.56
CA GLN A 305 4.02 12.57 27.32
C GLN A 305 3.19 12.19 26.09
N CYS A 306 2.59 10.99 26.08
CA CYS A 306 1.70 10.54 24.99
C CYS A 306 0.44 11.41 24.85
N HIS A 307 0.02 12.07 25.93
CA HIS A 307 -1.13 12.98 25.91
C HIS A 307 -0.77 14.41 25.48
N GLN A 308 0.50 14.78 25.53
CA GLN A 308 0.99 16.14 25.33
C GLN A 308 1.65 16.35 23.96
N ALA A 309 2.34 15.31 23.45
CA ALA A 309 3.12 15.41 22.21
C ALA A 309 2.89 14.20 21.29
N THR A 310 3.03 14.43 19.98
CA THR A 310 3.03 13.37 18.97
C THR A 310 4.44 12.79 18.86
N PRO A 311 4.65 11.47 19.02
CA PRO A 311 5.96 10.88 18.87
C PRO A 311 6.42 10.93 17.40
N GLU A 312 7.68 11.31 17.19
CA GLU A 312 8.31 11.23 15.89
C GLU A 312 8.73 9.79 15.57
N LEU A 313 8.80 9.45 14.28
CA LEU A 313 9.32 8.16 13.84
C LEU A 313 10.85 8.15 14.01
N ALA A 314 11.35 7.45 15.03
CA ALA A 314 12.76 7.37 15.36
C ALA A 314 13.34 5.98 15.08
N GLU A 315 14.57 5.90 14.61
CA GLU A 315 15.29 4.63 14.45
C GLU A 315 15.64 4.03 15.82
N LEU A 316 15.22 2.77 16.03
CA LEU A 316 15.43 2.00 17.26
C LEU A 316 16.29 0.74 17.02
N GLY A 317 16.74 0.54 15.79
CA GLY A 317 17.58 -0.57 15.34
C GLY A 317 17.95 -0.39 13.87
N PRO A 318 18.75 -1.28 13.31
CA PRO A 318 19.14 -1.22 11.89
C PRO A 318 17.89 -1.22 10.98
N GLN A 319 17.59 -0.09 10.34
CA GLN A 319 16.43 0.09 9.47
C GLN A 319 15.06 -0.16 10.14
N HIS A 320 14.99 -0.20 11.47
CA HIS A 320 13.76 -0.41 12.25
C HIS A 320 13.44 0.85 13.04
N ALA A 321 12.32 1.50 12.73
CA ALA A 321 11.90 2.75 13.33
C ALA A 321 10.48 2.64 13.89
N ALA A 322 10.22 3.30 15.03
CA ALA A 322 8.90 3.38 15.65
C ALA A 322 8.59 4.77 16.22
N ALA A 323 7.32 5.16 16.12
CA ALA A 323 6.78 6.39 16.67
C ALA A 323 6.18 6.14 18.07
N CYS A 324 7.04 5.83 19.05
CA CYS A 324 6.63 5.48 20.42
C CYS A 324 7.62 6.01 21.46
N PHE A 325 7.19 6.90 22.36
CA PHE A 325 8.03 7.45 23.42
C PHE A 325 8.58 6.39 24.38
N VAL A 326 7.78 5.36 24.69
CA VAL A 326 8.20 4.26 25.57
C VAL A 326 9.33 3.46 24.96
N ALA A 327 9.22 3.11 23.67
CA ALA A 327 10.27 2.42 22.93
C ALA A 327 11.52 3.28 22.77
N GLN A 328 11.36 4.57 22.50
CA GLN A 328 12.48 5.54 22.36
C GLN A 328 13.24 5.75 23.66
N ALA A 329 12.58 5.57 24.83
CA ALA A 329 13.22 5.59 26.14
C ALA A 329 13.96 4.27 26.48
N GLY A 330 14.00 3.29 25.56
CA GLY A 330 14.66 1.99 25.77
C GLY A 330 13.90 1.03 26.68
N ALA A 331 12.65 1.31 27.00
CA ALA A 331 11.82 0.41 27.78
C ALA A 331 11.32 -0.78 26.94
N ASP A 332 11.15 -1.94 27.58
CA ASP A 332 10.56 -3.11 26.93
C ASP A 332 9.08 -2.86 26.64
N VAL A 333 8.73 -2.95 25.36
CA VAL A 333 7.36 -2.66 24.88
C VAL A 333 6.59 -3.97 24.80
N LYS A 334 6.36 -4.63 25.91
CA LYS A 334 5.46 -5.79 26.01
C LYS A 334 4.08 -5.33 26.46
N ALA A 335 3.17 -5.12 25.51
CA ALA A 335 1.85 -4.54 25.76
C ALA A 335 0.71 -5.55 25.59
N PHE A 336 0.92 -6.63 24.82
CA PHE A 336 -0.08 -7.63 24.42
C PHE A 336 0.52 -9.02 24.32
#